data_c1546f4d2baba047abb3cc7d53bfb82e
#
_entry.id   c1546f4d2baba047abb3cc7d53bfb82e
#
_cell.length_a   1.000
_cell.length_b   1.000
_cell.length_c   1.000
_cell.angle_alpha   90.00
_cell.angle_beta   90.00
_cell.angle_gamma   90.00
#
_symmetry.space_group_name_H-M   'P 1'
#
loop_
_entity.id
_entity.type
_entity.pdbx_description
1 polymer ?
#
loop_
_entity_poly.entity_id
_entity_poly.type
_entity_poly.pdbx_seq_one_letter_code
_entity_poly.pdbx_strand_id
1 'polypeptide(L)'
;MGLEFLDRLKNELKPDTEEALRVAQSIKSLLGLDLKLYGSVAKGTNLRGDYDLDMFYETNGDKHKGFEEILNAVKVRGLDYMIKYSEHPYVKVRYMGYNIDLVPISSTHRSAVDRTPLHYRYVISKLDDNKRDEVRLLKRFMKTLGLYGADNRVNGFSGYLCELLIIKYGDFLSVLESASKWKIPVRIELETKSEREFSDPMIVIDPTDANRNAGAAVSLSTLSRFIIYSKGFIKSPSEQYFHIGKENRSGEFGVLLSNPYELEDKSYGMLRRIGKAWRDYLEKNKIFIEYLHVLVRDKYAYIGGIPIMSKIQYAELTPGPSVDIFERLETGYLKDERFYIPRYFINDIDNLTEKFISNHNLRGFSVIKIGYDLPEFRDMLEVEYWREKMLLRI
;
A
#
# COMPACT_ATOMS: atom_id res chain seq x y z
N MET A 1 1.26 -30.05 13.39
CA MET A 1 0.68 -29.03 14.26
C MET A 1 -0.56 -28.52 13.55
N GLY A 2 -1.74 -28.73 14.10
CA GLY A 2 -3.01 -28.52 13.41
C GLY A 2 -3.29 -27.06 13.13
N LEU A 3 -4.25 -26.80 12.26
CA LEU A 3 -4.77 -25.45 11.93
C LEU A 3 -5.77 -24.94 12.99
N GLU A 4 -5.83 -25.59 14.15
CA GLU A 4 -6.74 -25.29 15.27
C GLU A 4 -6.64 -23.82 15.75
N PHE A 5 -5.47 -23.21 15.60
CA PHE A 5 -5.30 -21.79 15.92
C PHE A 5 -6.14 -20.86 15.02
N LEU A 6 -6.53 -21.27 13.81
CA LEU A 6 -7.37 -20.46 12.93
C LEU A 6 -8.77 -20.26 13.51
N ASP A 7 -9.35 -21.29 14.15
CA ASP A 7 -10.68 -21.17 14.77
C ASP A 7 -10.63 -20.25 16.00
N ARG A 8 -9.55 -20.30 16.78
CA ARG A 8 -9.30 -19.33 17.86
C ARG A 8 -9.21 -17.91 17.29
N LEU A 9 -8.41 -17.70 16.23
CA LEU A 9 -8.27 -16.40 15.59
C LEU A 9 -9.59 -15.86 15.02
N LYS A 10 -10.44 -16.70 14.42
CA LYS A 10 -11.78 -16.27 13.97
C LYS A 10 -12.57 -15.66 15.11
N ASN A 11 -12.60 -16.30 16.27
CA ASN A 11 -13.29 -15.80 17.45
C ASN A 11 -12.66 -14.50 17.98
N GLU A 12 -11.34 -14.40 18.01
CA GLU A 12 -10.62 -13.21 18.46
C GLU A 12 -10.84 -12.01 17.52
N LEU A 13 -10.94 -12.26 16.22
CA LEU A 13 -11.12 -11.22 15.19
C LEU A 13 -12.56 -10.76 15.03
N LYS A 14 -13.54 -11.53 15.57
CA LYS A 14 -14.96 -11.22 15.44
C LYS A 14 -15.30 -9.95 16.22
N PRO A 15 -15.84 -8.92 15.55
CA PRO A 15 -16.20 -7.67 16.21
C PRO A 15 -17.50 -7.79 16.97
N ASP A 16 -17.66 -7.00 18.03
CA ASP A 16 -18.97 -6.62 18.52
C ASP A 16 -19.39 -5.31 17.82
N THR A 17 -20.40 -5.37 16.99
CA THR A 17 -20.84 -4.23 16.17
C THR A 17 -22.09 -3.54 16.68
N GLU A 18 -22.70 -4.00 17.77
CA GLU A 18 -23.97 -3.44 18.24
C GLU A 18 -23.87 -1.95 18.59
N GLU A 19 -22.81 -1.56 19.30
CA GLU A 19 -22.61 -0.16 19.65
C GLU A 19 -22.32 0.70 18.41
N ALA A 20 -21.50 0.21 17.49
CA ALA A 20 -21.19 0.89 16.23
C ALA A 20 -22.46 1.15 15.40
N LEU A 21 -23.37 0.17 15.35
CA LEU A 21 -24.65 0.32 14.66
C LEU A 21 -25.57 1.33 15.36
N ARG A 22 -25.60 1.36 16.70
CA ARG A 22 -26.32 2.39 17.47
C ARG A 22 -25.76 3.80 17.20
N VAL A 23 -24.45 3.95 17.15
CA VAL A 23 -23.79 5.22 16.81
C VAL A 23 -24.12 5.66 15.40
N ALA A 24 -24.10 4.75 14.41
CA ALA A 24 -24.50 5.05 13.03
C ALA A 24 -25.95 5.55 12.95
N GLN A 25 -26.87 4.94 13.70
CA GLN A 25 -28.26 5.40 13.76
C GLN A 25 -28.40 6.74 14.47
N SER A 26 -27.63 6.97 15.54
CA SER A 26 -27.62 8.22 16.29
C SER A 26 -27.14 9.39 15.45
N ILE A 27 -26.03 9.25 14.72
CA ILE A 27 -25.51 10.34 13.85
C ILE A 27 -26.47 10.63 12.69
N LYS A 28 -27.09 9.61 12.10
CA LYS A 28 -28.14 9.79 11.08
C LYS A 28 -29.28 10.66 11.60
N SER A 29 -29.80 10.34 12.78
CA SER A 29 -30.89 11.11 13.43
C SER A 29 -30.47 12.53 13.80
N LEU A 30 -29.24 12.69 14.33
CA LEU A 30 -28.68 13.99 14.72
C LEU A 30 -28.55 14.94 13.52
N LEU A 31 -28.05 14.45 12.40
CA LEU A 31 -27.84 15.27 11.21
C LEU A 31 -29.14 15.51 10.42
N GLY A 32 -30.17 14.66 10.58
CA GLY A 32 -31.42 14.74 9.84
C GLY A 32 -31.26 14.46 8.34
N LEU A 33 -30.22 13.72 7.95
CA LEU A 33 -29.94 13.33 6.57
C LEU A 33 -30.29 11.85 6.35
N ASP A 34 -30.72 11.47 5.15
CA ASP A 34 -30.96 10.06 4.81
C ASP A 34 -29.64 9.34 4.52
N LEU A 35 -28.82 9.22 5.56
CA LEU A 35 -27.57 8.50 5.52
C LEU A 35 -27.78 6.99 5.53
N LYS A 36 -27.03 6.29 4.71
CA LYS A 36 -27.01 4.81 4.65
C LYS A 36 -25.64 4.30 5.06
N LEU A 37 -25.61 3.35 5.99
CA LEU A 37 -24.37 2.70 6.40
C LEU A 37 -23.97 1.65 5.37
N TYR A 38 -22.75 1.74 4.89
CA TYR A 38 -22.10 0.75 4.02
C TYR A 38 -20.74 0.34 4.62
N GLY A 39 -19.77 -0.01 3.79
CA GLY A 39 -18.44 -0.40 4.27
C GLY A 39 -18.38 -1.75 4.99
N SER A 40 -17.31 -1.96 5.72
CA SER A 40 -17.02 -3.27 6.34
C SER A 40 -17.89 -3.57 7.55
N VAL A 41 -18.28 -2.56 8.32
CA VAL A 41 -19.18 -2.71 9.49
C VAL A 41 -20.55 -3.19 9.03
N ALA A 42 -21.13 -2.54 8.00
CA ALA A 42 -22.42 -2.92 7.46
C ALA A 42 -22.44 -4.35 6.86
N LYS A 43 -21.31 -4.78 6.28
CA LYS A 43 -21.15 -6.12 5.69
C LYS A 43 -20.79 -7.19 6.73
N GLY A 44 -20.45 -6.79 7.96
CA GLY A 44 -19.96 -7.68 9.01
C GLY A 44 -18.59 -8.29 8.70
N THR A 45 -17.75 -7.60 7.91
CA THR A 45 -16.41 -8.05 7.51
C THR A 45 -15.29 -7.24 8.13
N ASN A 46 -15.61 -6.31 9.05
CA ASN A 46 -14.63 -5.55 9.81
C ASN A 46 -13.91 -6.44 10.84
N LEU A 47 -12.69 -6.06 11.19
CA LEU A 47 -11.94 -6.69 12.27
C LEU A 47 -12.38 -6.11 13.63
N ARG A 48 -12.22 -6.88 14.71
CA ARG A 48 -12.36 -6.35 16.06
C ARG A 48 -11.39 -5.16 16.27
N GLY A 49 -11.92 -4.05 16.78
CA GLY A 49 -11.18 -2.81 16.96
C GLY A 49 -11.14 -1.90 15.73
N ASP A 50 -11.69 -2.33 14.60
CA ASP A 50 -11.75 -1.57 13.35
C ASP A 50 -13.21 -1.22 13.06
N TYR A 51 -13.65 -0.07 13.59
CA TYR A 51 -15.05 0.37 13.58
C TYR A 51 -15.22 1.71 12.88
N ASP A 52 -14.50 1.94 11.77
CA ASP A 52 -14.77 3.09 10.91
C ASP A 52 -16.18 2.96 10.30
N LEU A 53 -17.00 3.98 10.46
CA LEU A 53 -18.37 4.00 9.95
C LEU A 53 -18.43 4.77 8.63
N ASP A 54 -18.70 4.05 7.56
CA ASP A 54 -18.85 4.60 6.21
C ASP A 54 -20.32 4.94 5.96
N MET A 55 -20.70 6.20 6.17
CA MET A 55 -22.07 6.71 6.03
C MET A 55 -22.21 7.46 4.71
N PHE A 56 -23.12 7.01 3.86
CA PHE A 56 -23.29 7.55 2.51
C PHE A 56 -24.58 8.32 2.36
N TYR A 57 -24.48 9.50 1.75
CA TYR A 57 -25.61 10.34 1.38
C TYR A 57 -25.81 10.30 -0.14
N GLU A 58 -26.92 9.71 -0.57
CA GLU A 58 -27.22 9.53 -1.99
C GLU A 58 -27.85 10.82 -2.54
N THR A 59 -27.26 11.38 -3.59
CA THR A 59 -27.73 12.58 -4.27
C THR A 59 -28.23 12.26 -5.68
N ASN A 60 -29.13 13.10 -6.19
CA ASN A 60 -29.66 12.95 -7.55
C ASN A 60 -28.67 13.46 -8.63
N GLY A 61 -27.41 13.04 -8.54
CA GLY A 61 -26.36 13.33 -9.53
C GLY A 61 -25.38 14.44 -9.15
N ASP A 62 -25.73 15.36 -8.26
CA ASP A 62 -24.87 16.46 -7.82
C ASP A 62 -24.19 16.14 -6.47
N LYS A 63 -22.99 15.56 -6.54
CA LYS A 63 -22.17 15.26 -5.35
C LYS A 63 -21.66 16.51 -4.64
N HIS A 64 -21.46 17.61 -5.36
CA HIS A 64 -21.00 18.85 -4.74
C HIS A 64 -22.10 19.42 -3.83
N LYS A 65 -23.33 19.45 -4.31
CA LYS A 65 -24.49 19.85 -3.49
C LYS A 65 -24.66 18.94 -2.28
N GLY A 66 -24.53 17.60 -2.46
CA GLY A 66 -24.58 16.66 -1.35
C GLY A 66 -23.47 16.87 -0.32
N PHE A 67 -22.26 17.22 -0.77
CA PHE A 67 -21.18 17.57 0.14
C PHE A 67 -21.49 18.82 0.97
N GLU A 68 -22.03 19.88 0.34
CA GLU A 68 -22.43 21.12 1.04
C GLU A 68 -23.56 20.86 2.04
N GLU A 69 -24.54 20.02 1.70
CA GLU A 69 -25.61 19.62 2.62
C GLU A 69 -25.07 18.89 3.86
N ILE A 70 -24.16 17.93 3.67
CA ILE A 70 -23.47 17.22 4.76
C ILE A 70 -22.68 18.21 5.62
N LEU A 71 -21.85 19.05 4.98
CA LEU A 71 -20.99 20.00 5.68
C LEU A 71 -21.79 21.00 6.50
N ASN A 72 -22.90 21.52 5.94
CA ASN A 72 -23.79 22.43 6.65
C ASN A 72 -24.46 21.74 7.85
N ALA A 73 -24.97 20.51 7.68
CA ALA A 73 -25.58 19.77 8.77
C ALA A 73 -24.60 19.52 9.93
N VAL A 74 -23.34 19.17 9.61
CA VAL A 74 -22.25 18.95 10.59
C VAL A 74 -21.93 20.27 11.34
N LYS A 75 -21.79 21.39 10.61
CA LYS A 75 -21.50 22.72 11.19
C LYS A 75 -22.61 23.19 12.13
N VAL A 76 -23.85 23.09 11.70
CA VAL A 76 -25.03 23.52 12.50
C VAL A 76 -25.12 22.73 13.81
N ARG A 77 -24.68 21.48 13.84
CA ARG A 77 -24.64 20.63 15.05
C ARG A 77 -23.38 20.81 15.89
N GLY A 78 -22.44 21.66 15.46
CA GLY A 78 -21.19 21.93 16.20
C GLY A 78 -20.27 20.71 16.35
N LEU A 79 -20.35 19.74 15.42
CA LEU A 79 -19.49 18.57 15.45
C LEU A 79 -18.06 18.93 15.01
N ASP A 80 -17.08 18.31 15.64
CA ASP A 80 -15.69 18.36 15.19
C ASP A 80 -15.53 17.56 13.89
N TYR A 81 -14.97 18.21 12.85
CA TYR A 81 -14.87 17.60 11.53
C TYR A 81 -13.57 17.95 10.80
N MET A 82 -13.21 17.09 9.86
CA MET A 82 -12.17 17.32 8.86
C MET A 82 -12.74 17.08 7.46
N ILE A 83 -12.33 17.91 6.50
CA ILE A 83 -12.60 17.65 5.08
C ILE A 83 -11.48 16.76 4.56
N LYS A 84 -11.85 15.65 3.99
CA LYS A 84 -10.92 14.71 3.35
C LYS A 84 -11.23 14.57 1.85
N TYR A 85 -10.27 14.10 1.10
CA TYR A 85 -10.37 13.92 -0.35
C TYR A 85 -10.03 12.49 -0.73
N SER A 86 -10.89 11.89 -1.53
CA SER A 86 -10.65 10.65 -2.25
C SER A 86 -10.85 10.95 -3.75
N GLU A 87 -11.83 10.36 -4.41
CA GLU A 87 -12.24 10.79 -5.76
C GLU A 87 -12.96 12.15 -5.75
N HIS A 88 -13.55 12.52 -4.63
CA HIS A 88 -14.23 13.80 -4.35
C HIS A 88 -14.16 14.10 -2.86
N PRO A 89 -14.45 15.34 -2.43
CA PRO A 89 -14.41 15.69 -1.01
C PRO A 89 -15.51 14.97 -0.23
N TYR A 90 -15.18 14.59 1.02
CA TYR A 90 -16.11 14.04 2.01
C TYR A 90 -15.80 14.61 3.39
N VAL A 91 -16.72 14.44 4.33
CA VAL A 91 -16.58 14.97 5.69
C VAL A 91 -16.31 13.83 6.64
N LYS A 92 -15.19 13.90 7.34
CA LYS A 92 -14.87 12.98 8.43
C LYS A 92 -15.22 13.63 9.76
N VAL A 93 -16.04 12.99 10.59
CA VAL A 93 -16.39 13.45 11.92
C VAL A 93 -15.96 12.45 12.98
N ARG A 94 -15.66 12.94 14.18
CA ARG A 94 -15.48 12.11 15.35
C ARG A 94 -16.71 12.25 16.25
N TYR A 95 -17.46 11.17 16.44
CA TYR A 95 -18.69 11.17 17.20
C TYR A 95 -18.81 9.96 18.10
N MET A 96 -19.06 10.16 19.40
CA MET A 96 -19.15 9.10 20.41
C MET A 96 -17.94 8.14 20.43
N GLY A 97 -16.75 8.64 20.14
CA GLY A 97 -15.51 7.85 20.07
C GLY A 97 -15.23 7.15 18.74
N TYR A 98 -16.17 7.18 17.78
CA TYR A 98 -16.06 6.59 16.46
C TYR A 98 -15.60 7.60 15.41
N ASN A 99 -14.83 7.12 14.43
CA ASN A 99 -14.57 7.85 13.21
C ASN A 99 -15.70 7.54 12.22
N ILE A 100 -16.29 8.58 11.66
CA ILE A 100 -17.41 8.46 10.72
C ILE A 100 -17.08 9.24 9.46
N ASP A 101 -17.06 8.54 8.33
CA ASP A 101 -16.89 9.15 7.02
C ASP A 101 -18.27 9.40 6.42
N LEU A 102 -18.61 10.67 6.18
CA LEU A 102 -19.86 11.13 5.59
C LEU A 102 -19.61 11.43 4.12
N VAL A 103 -20.05 10.55 3.24
CA VAL A 103 -19.63 10.52 1.84
C VAL A 103 -20.82 10.78 0.93
N PRO A 104 -20.83 11.87 0.12
CA PRO A 104 -21.85 12.06 -0.91
C PRO A 104 -21.60 11.10 -2.07
N ILE A 105 -22.65 10.43 -2.55
CA ILE A 105 -22.60 9.56 -3.73
C ILE A 105 -23.67 9.94 -4.75
N SER A 106 -23.39 9.62 -6.01
CA SER A 106 -24.34 9.81 -7.10
C SER A 106 -25.03 8.50 -7.46
N SER A 107 -26.31 8.55 -7.73
CA SER A 107 -27.09 7.43 -8.28
C SER A 107 -26.62 6.97 -9.67
N THR A 108 -25.76 7.75 -10.34
CA THR A 108 -25.26 7.42 -11.69
C THR A 108 -24.17 6.33 -11.69
N HIS A 109 -23.66 5.95 -10.53
CA HIS A 109 -22.63 4.90 -10.32
C HIS A 109 -21.37 5.04 -11.20
N ARG A 110 -20.94 6.26 -11.51
CA ARG A 110 -19.81 6.53 -12.41
C ARG A 110 -18.44 6.30 -11.77
N SER A 111 -18.32 6.54 -10.48
CA SER A 111 -17.06 6.39 -9.74
C SER A 111 -17.01 5.11 -8.92
N ALA A 112 -15.82 4.73 -8.40
CA ALA A 112 -15.69 3.56 -7.52
C ALA A 112 -16.49 3.75 -6.23
N VAL A 113 -16.51 4.98 -5.69
CA VAL A 113 -17.25 5.33 -4.48
C VAL A 113 -18.76 5.26 -4.72
N ASP A 114 -19.26 5.72 -5.88
CA ASP A 114 -20.67 5.66 -6.24
C ASP A 114 -21.20 4.22 -6.38
N ARG A 115 -20.31 3.24 -6.62
CA ARG A 115 -20.67 1.82 -6.71
C ARG A 115 -20.80 1.12 -5.36
N THR A 116 -20.47 1.79 -4.25
CA THR A 116 -20.51 1.20 -2.91
C THR A 116 -21.85 0.49 -2.58
N PRO A 117 -23.04 1.04 -2.94
CA PRO A 117 -24.31 0.34 -2.75
C PRO A 117 -24.42 -0.97 -3.55
N LEU A 118 -23.86 -1.02 -4.76
CA LEU A 118 -23.85 -2.24 -5.60
C LEU A 118 -22.92 -3.29 -4.99
N HIS A 119 -21.70 -2.90 -4.61
CA HIS A 119 -20.74 -3.77 -3.94
C HIS A 119 -21.32 -4.34 -2.62
N TYR A 120 -21.99 -3.50 -1.83
CA TYR A 120 -22.65 -3.93 -0.60
C TYR A 120 -23.68 -5.02 -0.88
N ARG A 121 -24.63 -4.76 -1.80
CA ARG A 121 -25.69 -5.73 -2.16
C ARG A 121 -25.11 -7.03 -2.67
N TYR A 122 -24.09 -6.97 -3.53
CA TYR A 122 -23.43 -8.17 -4.04
C TYR A 122 -22.79 -8.98 -2.92
N VAL A 123 -21.98 -8.34 -2.08
CA VAL A 123 -21.24 -9.02 -1.00
C VAL A 123 -22.16 -9.66 0.01
N ILE A 124 -23.21 -8.94 0.50
CA ILE A 124 -24.15 -9.50 1.49
C ILE A 124 -24.98 -10.66 0.94
N SER A 125 -25.21 -10.71 -0.39
CA SER A 125 -25.91 -11.83 -1.03
C SER A 125 -25.06 -13.11 -1.13
N LYS A 126 -23.72 -13.02 -0.95
CA LYS A 126 -22.75 -14.11 -1.16
C LYS A 126 -22.05 -14.56 0.12
N LEU A 127 -21.99 -13.72 1.15
CA LEU A 127 -21.30 -14.01 2.39
C LEU A 127 -22.28 -14.37 3.50
N ASP A 128 -22.21 -15.60 3.96
CA ASP A 128 -22.74 -16.04 5.24
C ASP A 128 -21.76 -15.69 6.39
N ASP A 129 -22.12 -16.03 7.63
CA ASP A 129 -21.30 -15.71 8.81
C ASP A 129 -19.94 -16.41 8.77
N ASN A 130 -19.89 -17.67 8.30
CA ASN A 130 -18.65 -18.41 8.18
C ASN A 130 -17.69 -17.72 7.20
N LYS A 131 -18.17 -17.34 6.02
CA LYS A 131 -17.36 -16.62 5.03
C LYS A 131 -16.93 -15.25 5.51
N ARG A 132 -17.71 -14.55 6.34
CA ARG A 132 -17.30 -13.30 6.98
C ARG A 132 -16.10 -13.53 7.91
N ASP A 133 -16.06 -14.63 8.65
CA ASP A 133 -14.90 -15.01 9.48
C ASP A 133 -13.67 -15.29 8.61
N GLU A 134 -13.83 -15.96 7.47
CA GLU A 134 -12.75 -16.17 6.49
C GLU A 134 -12.23 -14.87 5.89
N VAL A 135 -13.10 -13.92 5.58
CA VAL A 135 -12.67 -12.56 5.15
C VAL A 135 -11.85 -11.87 6.23
N ARG A 136 -12.23 -11.99 7.50
CA ARG A 136 -11.49 -11.43 8.63
C ARG A 136 -10.09 -12.05 8.77
N LEU A 137 -9.98 -13.37 8.63
CA LEU A 137 -8.68 -14.05 8.61
C LEU A 137 -7.80 -13.52 7.48
N LEU A 138 -8.33 -13.44 6.26
CA LEU A 138 -7.59 -12.94 5.10
C LEU A 138 -7.15 -11.48 5.30
N LYS A 139 -8.03 -10.62 5.79
CA LYS A 139 -7.69 -9.22 6.12
C LYS A 139 -6.61 -9.12 7.19
N ARG A 140 -6.68 -9.93 8.26
CA ARG A 140 -5.66 -9.93 9.32
C ARG A 140 -4.31 -10.39 8.77
N PHE A 141 -4.27 -11.49 8.03
CA PHE A 141 -3.06 -11.97 7.35
C PHE A 141 -2.44 -10.87 6.49
N MET A 142 -3.22 -10.24 5.63
CA MET A 142 -2.74 -9.17 4.76
C MET A 142 -2.31 -7.91 5.53
N LYS A 143 -3.05 -7.48 6.57
CA LYS A 143 -2.67 -6.34 7.43
C LYS A 143 -1.32 -6.58 8.13
N THR A 144 -1.16 -7.75 8.72
CA THR A 144 0.08 -8.13 9.40
C THR A 144 1.28 -8.06 8.46
N LEU A 145 1.13 -8.56 7.24
CA LEU A 145 2.21 -8.66 6.25
C LEU A 145 2.38 -7.40 5.39
N GLY A 146 1.65 -6.32 5.67
CA GLY A 146 1.76 -5.05 4.94
C GLY A 146 1.21 -5.09 3.52
N LEU A 147 0.21 -5.93 3.26
CA LEU A 147 -0.41 -6.12 1.94
C LEU A 147 -1.81 -5.51 1.83
N TYR A 148 -2.42 -5.11 2.96
CA TYR A 148 -3.78 -4.62 3.04
C TYR A 148 -3.85 -3.10 2.90
N GLY A 149 -4.56 -2.61 1.90
CA GLY A 149 -4.80 -1.20 1.60
C GLY A 149 -4.63 -0.91 0.11
N ALA A 150 -5.58 -0.20 -0.48
CA ALA A 150 -5.54 0.22 -1.89
C ALA A 150 -4.91 1.61 -2.08
N ASP A 151 -4.55 2.27 -0.99
CA ASP A 151 -3.90 3.57 -0.96
C ASP A 151 -2.42 3.51 -1.42
N ASN A 152 -1.84 4.67 -1.72
CA ASN A 152 -0.44 4.77 -2.18
C ASN A 152 0.59 4.33 -1.12
N ARG A 153 0.21 4.21 0.14
CA ARG A 153 1.10 3.68 1.19
C ARG A 153 1.37 2.20 0.98
N VAL A 154 0.37 1.41 0.55
CA VAL A 154 0.48 -0.04 0.39
C VAL A 154 0.51 -0.46 -1.07
N ASN A 155 -0.34 0.14 -1.92
CA ASN A 155 -0.64 -0.34 -3.28
C ASN A 155 -1.00 -1.83 -3.27
N GLY A 156 -1.96 -2.20 -2.43
CA GLY A 156 -2.28 -3.58 -2.11
C GLY A 156 -3.77 -3.90 -2.18
N PHE A 157 -4.16 -4.88 -1.39
CA PHE A 157 -5.50 -5.47 -1.43
C PHE A 157 -6.51 -4.63 -0.64
N SER A 158 -7.54 -4.14 -1.32
CA SER A 158 -8.67 -3.47 -0.67
C SER A 158 -9.53 -4.46 0.12
N GLY A 159 -10.33 -3.95 1.06
CA GLY A 159 -11.31 -4.78 1.79
C GLY A 159 -12.29 -5.48 0.85
N TYR A 160 -12.75 -4.78 -0.19
CA TYR A 160 -13.63 -5.35 -1.21
C TYR A 160 -12.94 -6.46 -2.01
N LEU A 161 -11.67 -6.30 -2.36
CA LEU A 161 -10.92 -7.36 -3.04
C LEU A 161 -10.78 -8.61 -2.16
N CYS A 162 -10.54 -8.46 -0.85
CA CYS A 162 -10.51 -9.59 0.08
C CYS A 162 -11.86 -10.33 0.11
N GLU A 163 -12.97 -9.59 0.11
CA GLU A 163 -14.32 -10.15 0.04
C GLU A 163 -14.54 -10.93 -1.27
N LEU A 164 -14.14 -10.37 -2.41
CA LEU A 164 -14.23 -11.05 -3.71
C LEU A 164 -13.40 -12.34 -3.78
N LEU A 165 -12.21 -12.34 -3.20
CA LEU A 165 -11.36 -13.55 -3.15
C LEU A 165 -12.03 -14.66 -2.32
N ILE A 166 -12.59 -14.35 -1.17
CA ILE A 166 -13.32 -15.34 -0.36
C ILE A 166 -14.60 -15.82 -1.08
N ILE A 167 -15.33 -14.93 -1.73
CA ILE A 167 -16.49 -15.32 -2.55
C ILE A 167 -16.07 -16.31 -3.66
N LYS A 168 -14.94 -16.04 -4.32
CA LYS A 168 -14.43 -16.87 -5.43
C LYS A 168 -13.93 -18.23 -4.98
N TYR A 169 -13.15 -18.29 -3.90
CA TYR A 169 -12.42 -19.50 -3.49
C TYR A 169 -13.04 -20.24 -2.31
N GLY A 170 -13.96 -19.59 -1.59
CA GLY A 170 -14.72 -20.21 -0.49
C GLY A 170 -14.23 -19.84 0.90
N ASP A 171 -12.95 -20.04 1.18
CA ASP A 171 -12.32 -19.83 2.48
C ASP A 171 -10.88 -19.31 2.38
N PHE A 172 -10.29 -18.95 3.51
CA PHE A 172 -8.95 -18.40 3.64
C PHE A 172 -7.87 -19.34 3.08
N LEU A 173 -7.94 -20.64 3.45
CA LEU A 173 -6.95 -21.63 3.01
C LEU A 173 -7.01 -21.82 1.50
N SER A 174 -8.19 -21.94 0.94
CA SER A 174 -8.41 -22.07 -0.51
C SER A 174 -7.92 -20.87 -1.29
N VAL A 175 -8.02 -19.65 -0.73
CA VAL A 175 -7.40 -18.45 -1.31
C VAL A 175 -5.88 -18.60 -1.33
N LEU A 176 -5.24 -18.98 -0.22
CA LEU A 176 -3.78 -19.12 -0.15
C LEU A 176 -3.27 -20.26 -1.02
N GLU A 177 -3.95 -21.40 -1.06
CA GLU A 177 -3.60 -22.52 -1.95
C GLU A 177 -3.64 -22.11 -3.42
N SER A 178 -4.68 -21.38 -3.82
CA SER A 178 -4.79 -20.84 -5.17
C SER A 178 -3.70 -19.81 -5.43
N ALA A 179 -3.49 -18.86 -4.52
CA ALA A 179 -2.50 -17.80 -4.64
C ALA A 179 -1.07 -18.35 -4.72
N SER A 180 -0.75 -19.44 -4.01
CA SER A 180 0.55 -20.10 -4.07
C SER A 180 0.95 -20.59 -5.47
N LYS A 181 -0.04 -20.77 -6.35
CA LYS A 181 0.11 -21.28 -7.73
C LYS A 181 -0.07 -20.21 -8.80
N TRP A 182 -0.40 -18.98 -8.41
CA TRP A 182 -0.66 -17.90 -9.38
C TRP A 182 0.57 -17.59 -10.23
N LYS A 183 0.32 -17.26 -11.49
CA LYS A 183 1.31 -16.74 -12.45
C LYS A 183 0.88 -15.33 -12.85
N ILE A 184 1.82 -14.42 -12.91
CA ILE A 184 1.58 -13.00 -13.22
C ILE A 184 1.60 -12.81 -14.75
N PRO A 185 0.62 -12.12 -15.35
CA PRO A 185 -0.54 -11.48 -14.70
C PRO A 185 -1.59 -12.49 -14.21
N VAL A 186 -2.18 -12.18 -13.05
CA VAL A 186 -3.27 -12.99 -12.47
C VAL A 186 -4.60 -12.45 -12.96
N ARG A 187 -5.45 -13.29 -13.57
CA ARG A 187 -6.82 -12.93 -13.96
C ARG A 187 -7.84 -13.80 -13.24
N ILE A 188 -8.78 -13.15 -12.57
CA ILE A 188 -9.86 -13.79 -11.80
C ILE A 188 -11.20 -13.21 -12.27
N GLU A 189 -12.11 -14.08 -12.62
CA GLU A 189 -13.51 -13.74 -12.93
C GLU A 189 -14.42 -14.50 -11.96
N LEU A 190 -15.41 -13.81 -11.43
CA LEU A 190 -16.47 -14.42 -10.63
C LEU A 190 -17.61 -14.86 -11.55
N GLU A 191 -18.79 -14.24 -11.45
CA GLU A 191 -19.90 -14.50 -12.38
C GLU A 191 -19.83 -13.63 -13.63
N THR A 192 -19.29 -12.41 -13.50
CA THR A 192 -19.15 -11.44 -14.58
C THR A 192 -17.86 -11.68 -15.35
N LYS A 193 -17.96 -11.81 -16.67
CA LYS A 193 -16.84 -11.89 -17.58
C LYS A 193 -16.59 -10.54 -18.23
N SER A 194 -15.36 -10.30 -18.65
CA SER A 194 -14.98 -9.08 -19.37
C SER A 194 -14.07 -9.41 -20.55
N GLU A 195 -14.39 -8.84 -21.71
CA GLU A 195 -13.51 -8.88 -22.88
C GLU A 195 -12.49 -7.74 -22.86
N ARG A 196 -12.62 -6.80 -21.88
CA ARG A 196 -11.69 -5.69 -21.76
C ARG A 196 -10.30 -6.18 -21.35
N GLU A 197 -9.29 -5.69 -22.04
CA GLU A 197 -7.89 -5.88 -21.69
C GLU A 197 -7.48 -4.92 -20.58
N PHE A 198 -6.72 -5.43 -19.63
CA PHE A 198 -6.12 -4.69 -18.53
C PHE A 198 -4.63 -5.01 -18.49
N SER A 199 -3.80 -4.01 -18.21
CA SER A 199 -2.34 -4.16 -18.11
C SER A 199 -1.83 -4.35 -16.67
N ASP A 200 -2.75 -4.43 -15.72
CA ASP A 200 -2.42 -4.58 -14.29
C ASP A 200 -1.85 -5.98 -14.00
N PRO A 201 -0.95 -6.12 -13.01
CA PRO A 201 -0.42 -7.42 -12.61
C PRO A 201 -1.50 -8.33 -11.99
N MET A 202 -2.55 -7.74 -11.39
CA MET A 202 -3.72 -8.44 -10.86
C MET A 202 -4.99 -7.89 -11.46
N ILE A 203 -5.74 -8.76 -12.12
CA ILE A 203 -7.00 -8.45 -12.79
C ILE A 203 -8.09 -9.25 -12.10
N VAL A 204 -8.99 -8.58 -11.39
CA VAL A 204 -10.19 -9.18 -10.80
C VAL A 204 -11.40 -8.44 -11.34
N ILE A 205 -12.15 -9.08 -12.22
CA ILE A 205 -13.31 -8.45 -12.85
C ILE A 205 -14.37 -8.19 -11.76
N ASP A 206 -14.76 -6.92 -11.64
CA ASP A 206 -15.78 -6.53 -10.67
C ASP A 206 -17.12 -7.16 -11.08
N PRO A 207 -17.75 -7.97 -10.20
CA PRO A 207 -19.02 -8.60 -10.53
C PRO A 207 -20.16 -7.62 -10.77
N THR A 208 -20.02 -6.36 -10.34
CA THR A 208 -21.01 -5.29 -10.54
C THR A 208 -20.72 -4.39 -11.75
N ASP A 209 -19.53 -4.54 -12.37
CA ASP A 209 -19.13 -3.76 -13.55
C ASP A 209 -18.04 -4.49 -14.35
N ALA A 210 -18.41 -5.09 -15.48
CA ALA A 210 -17.49 -5.82 -16.36
C ALA A 210 -16.31 -4.97 -16.88
N ASN A 211 -16.42 -3.65 -16.87
CA ASN A 211 -15.38 -2.74 -17.35
C ASN A 211 -14.40 -2.31 -16.26
N ARG A 212 -14.52 -2.87 -15.03
CA ARG A 212 -13.72 -2.49 -13.89
C ARG A 212 -12.85 -3.64 -13.40
N ASN A 213 -11.58 -3.33 -13.15
CA ASN A 213 -10.66 -4.20 -12.43
C ASN A 213 -10.65 -3.83 -10.93
N ALA A 214 -11.19 -4.69 -10.06
CA ALA A 214 -11.16 -4.52 -8.60
C ALA A 214 -9.75 -4.72 -8.01
N GLY A 215 -8.83 -5.37 -8.75
CA GLY A 215 -7.44 -5.60 -8.40
C GLY A 215 -6.46 -4.50 -8.84
N ALA A 216 -6.92 -3.44 -9.52
CA ALA A 216 -6.05 -2.44 -10.16
C ALA A 216 -5.07 -1.72 -9.21
N ALA A 217 -5.41 -1.60 -7.91
CA ALA A 217 -4.53 -0.99 -6.93
C ALA A 217 -3.34 -1.89 -6.52
N VAL A 218 -3.39 -3.19 -6.81
CA VAL A 218 -2.38 -4.15 -6.36
C VAL A 218 -1.14 -4.04 -7.24
N SER A 219 -0.04 -3.56 -6.66
CA SER A 219 1.23 -3.46 -7.36
C SER A 219 1.85 -4.84 -7.61
N LEU A 220 2.74 -4.92 -8.60
CA LEU A 220 3.51 -6.14 -8.88
C LEU A 220 4.26 -6.64 -7.63
N SER A 221 4.88 -5.74 -6.88
CA SER A 221 5.60 -6.07 -5.65
C SER A 221 4.68 -6.66 -4.58
N THR A 222 3.52 -6.02 -4.34
CA THR A 222 2.55 -6.50 -3.34
C THR A 222 1.95 -7.84 -3.74
N LEU A 223 1.63 -8.04 -5.02
CA LEU A 223 1.15 -9.33 -5.53
C LEU A 223 2.21 -10.43 -5.37
N SER A 224 3.46 -10.15 -5.73
CA SER A 224 4.56 -11.10 -5.59
C SER A 224 4.77 -11.52 -4.14
N ARG A 225 4.75 -10.55 -3.21
CA ARG A 225 4.82 -10.83 -1.76
C ARG A 225 3.65 -11.70 -1.29
N PHE A 226 2.42 -11.41 -1.74
CA PHE A 226 1.26 -12.23 -1.39
C PHE A 226 1.41 -13.68 -1.87
N ILE A 227 1.88 -13.89 -3.10
CA ILE A 227 2.16 -15.23 -3.64
C ILE A 227 3.21 -15.96 -2.79
N ILE A 228 4.30 -15.28 -2.43
CA ILE A 228 5.40 -15.88 -1.63
C ILE A 228 4.89 -16.21 -0.23
N TYR A 229 4.23 -15.27 0.47
CA TYR A 229 3.67 -15.55 1.80
C TYR A 229 2.63 -16.67 1.79
N SER A 230 1.82 -16.75 0.73
CA SER A 230 0.87 -17.87 0.56
C SER A 230 1.58 -19.21 0.45
N LYS A 231 2.66 -19.30 -0.35
CA LYS A 231 3.49 -20.49 -0.43
C LYS A 231 4.09 -20.88 0.92
N GLY A 232 4.63 -19.89 1.64
CA GLY A 232 5.20 -20.10 2.97
C GLY A 232 4.20 -20.59 3.98
N PHE A 233 3.03 -19.99 4.04
CA PHE A 233 1.97 -20.41 4.95
C PHE A 233 1.47 -21.82 4.65
N ILE A 234 1.22 -22.15 3.37
CA ILE A 234 0.78 -23.51 2.99
C ILE A 234 1.84 -24.56 3.32
N LYS A 235 3.13 -24.24 3.14
CA LYS A 235 4.25 -25.14 3.47
C LYS A 235 4.44 -25.34 4.97
N SER A 236 4.29 -24.26 5.75
CA SER A 236 4.51 -24.24 7.19
C SER A 236 3.54 -23.27 7.87
N PRO A 237 2.28 -23.67 8.12
CA PRO A 237 1.28 -22.84 8.79
C PRO A 237 1.77 -22.40 10.17
N SER A 238 1.67 -21.09 10.44
CA SER A 238 2.10 -20.51 11.72
C SER A 238 1.24 -19.31 12.09
N GLU A 239 0.96 -19.17 13.37
CA GLU A 239 0.25 -18.01 13.93
C GLU A 239 1.03 -16.70 13.77
N GLN A 240 2.34 -16.76 13.54
CA GLN A 240 3.18 -15.58 13.29
C GLN A 240 2.70 -14.73 12.09
N TYR A 241 2.02 -15.32 11.11
CA TYR A 241 1.44 -14.58 9.99
C TYR A 241 0.28 -13.66 10.37
N PHE A 242 -0.21 -13.73 11.62
CA PHE A 242 -1.33 -12.95 12.12
C PHE A 242 -0.95 -11.94 13.22
N HIS A 243 0.32 -11.95 13.65
CA HIS A 243 0.84 -11.06 14.70
C HIS A 243 2.04 -10.27 14.18
N ILE A 244 1.95 -8.93 14.30
CA ILE A 244 3.06 -8.06 13.88
C ILE A 244 4.22 -8.25 14.85
N GLY A 245 5.36 -8.65 14.31
CA GLY A 245 6.61 -8.71 15.04
C GLY A 245 7.47 -7.47 14.82
N LYS A 246 8.60 -7.44 15.51
CA LYS A 246 9.65 -6.42 15.36
C LYS A 246 10.99 -7.10 15.19
N GLU A 247 11.81 -6.56 14.30
CA GLU A 247 13.17 -6.99 14.08
C GLU A 247 14.09 -5.77 14.13
N ASN A 248 15.08 -5.82 14.99
CA ASN A 248 16.07 -4.75 15.07
C ASN A 248 17.20 -5.03 14.08
N ARG A 249 17.52 -4.03 13.26
CA ARG A 249 18.61 -4.10 12.29
C ARG A 249 19.31 -2.73 12.25
N SER A 250 20.61 -2.73 12.05
CA SER A 250 21.45 -1.54 11.93
C SER A 250 22.03 -1.42 10.53
N GLY A 251 22.55 -0.23 10.21
CA GLY A 251 23.17 0.04 8.90
C GLY A 251 22.19 0.54 7.84
N GLU A 252 20.98 0.92 8.23
CA GLU A 252 20.03 1.61 7.35
C GLU A 252 20.56 3.00 7.02
N PHE A 253 20.80 3.28 5.74
CA PHE A 253 21.13 4.60 5.24
C PHE A 253 19.90 5.28 4.67
N GLY A 254 19.67 6.54 5.01
CA GLY A 254 18.49 7.21 4.52
C GLY A 254 18.53 8.72 4.59
N VAL A 255 17.46 9.31 4.09
CA VAL A 255 17.22 10.75 4.02
C VAL A 255 15.94 11.06 4.80
N LEU A 256 16.07 11.85 5.85
CA LEU A 256 14.96 12.44 6.57
C LEU A 256 14.55 13.74 5.88
N LEU A 257 13.28 13.87 5.60
CA LEU A 257 12.68 14.96 4.85
C LEU A 257 11.56 15.63 5.66
N SER A 258 11.34 16.93 5.44
CA SER A 258 10.09 17.58 5.84
C SER A 258 8.98 17.16 4.88
N ASN A 259 7.80 16.85 5.40
CA ASN A 259 6.62 16.52 4.59
C ASN A 259 5.78 17.80 4.35
N PRO A 260 5.65 18.28 3.10
CA PRO A 260 4.88 19.47 2.79
C PRO A 260 3.38 19.22 2.59
N TYR A 261 2.95 17.95 2.59
CA TYR A 261 1.59 17.57 2.24
C TYR A 261 0.79 17.16 3.48
N GLU A 262 -0.42 17.68 3.59
CA GLU A 262 -1.39 17.28 4.62
C GLU A 262 -2.01 15.90 4.35
N LEU A 263 -2.16 15.54 3.06
CA LEU A 263 -2.70 14.24 2.65
C LEU A 263 -1.60 13.19 2.60
N GLU A 264 -1.65 12.25 3.51
CA GLU A 264 -0.67 11.16 3.64
C GLU A 264 -0.52 10.36 2.33
N ASP A 265 -1.62 10.05 1.66
CA ASP A 265 -1.62 9.31 0.39
C ASP A 265 -0.83 10.06 -0.71
N LYS A 266 -0.98 11.39 -0.79
CA LYS A 266 -0.21 12.24 -1.70
C LYS A 266 1.28 12.21 -1.34
N SER A 267 1.60 12.28 -0.06
CA SER A 267 2.98 12.19 0.44
C SER A 267 3.63 10.88 -0.01
N TYR A 268 2.99 9.75 0.25
CA TYR A 268 3.49 8.44 -0.17
C TYR A 268 3.64 8.32 -1.68
N GLY A 269 2.65 8.79 -2.46
CA GLY A 269 2.71 8.75 -3.92
C GLY A 269 3.90 9.53 -4.50
N MET A 270 4.19 10.73 -3.95
CA MET A 270 5.34 11.54 -4.37
C MET A 270 6.67 10.94 -3.88
N LEU A 271 6.72 10.54 -2.62
CA LEU A 271 7.93 10.02 -1.98
C LEU A 271 8.40 8.70 -2.63
N ARG A 272 7.48 7.82 -3.03
CA ARG A 272 7.82 6.60 -3.78
C ARG A 272 8.51 6.90 -5.11
N ARG A 273 8.09 7.95 -5.81
CA ARG A 273 8.73 8.37 -7.07
C ARG A 273 10.15 8.87 -6.82
N ILE A 274 10.35 9.66 -5.75
CA ILE A 274 11.67 10.16 -5.35
C ILE A 274 12.54 8.98 -4.93
N GLY A 275 12.06 8.11 -4.05
CA GLY A 275 12.81 6.94 -3.58
C GLY A 275 13.21 5.99 -4.70
N LYS A 276 12.30 5.74 -5.66
CA LYS A 276 12.63 4.94 -6.84
C LYS A 276 13.73 5.61 -7.68
N ALA A 277 13.61 6.91 -7.96
CA ALA A 277 14.61 7.65 -8.73
C ALA A 277 15.98 7.68 -8.01
N TRP A 278 15.97 7.82 -6.68
CA TRP A 278 17.18 7.74 -5.86
C TRP A 278 17.84 6.37 -5.95
N ARG A 279 17.07 5.28 -5.78
CA ARG A 279 17.58 3.92 -5.92
C ARG A 279 18.15 3.67 -7.32
N ASP A 280 17.40 4.03 -8.37
CA ASP A 280 17.85 3.85 -9.77
C ASP A 280 19.16 4.64 -10.04
N TYR A 281 19.30 5.83 -9.42
CA TYR A 281 20.54 6.63 -9.48
C TYR A 281 21.70 5.95 -8.77
N LEU A 282 21.49 5.40 -7.57
CA LEU A 282 22.50 4.64 -6.83
C LEU A 282 22.94 3.40 -7.61
N GLU A 283 22.01 2.60 -8.13
CA GLU A 283 22.29 1.40 -8.91
C GLU A 283 23.08 1.69 -10.18
N LYS A 284 22.75 2.79 -10.88
CA LYS A 284 23.54 3.27 -12.04
C LYS A 284 24.99 3.58 -11.66
N ASN A 285 25.23 4.02 -10.44
CA ASN A 285 26.55 4.29 -9.89
C ASN A 285 27.14 3.12 -9.09
N LYS A 286 26.61 1.89 -9.27
CA LYS A 286 27.12 0.64 -8.68
C LYS A 286 26.94 0.52 -7.16
N ILE A 287 26.12 1.36 -6.54
CA ILE A 287 25.70 1.20 -5.15
C ILE A 287 24.30 0.56 -5.14
N PHE A 288 24.14 -0.54 -4.42
CA PHE A 288 22.90 -1.30 -4.33
C PHE A 288 22.39 -1.27 -2.91
N ILE A 289 21.08 -1.13 -2.75
CA ILE A 289 20.37 -1.24 -1.47
C ILE A 289 19.47 -2.47 -1.48
N GLU A 290 19.42 -3.19 -0.36
CA GLU A 290 18.59 -4.43 -0.25
C GLU A 290 17.10 -4.11 -0.38
N TYR A 291 16.65 -3.10 0.35
CA TYR A 291 15.25 -2.67 0.39
C TYR A 291 15.17 -1.16 0.19
N LEU A 292 14.06 -0.72 -0.36
CA LEU A 292 13.71 0.70 -0.40
C LEU A 292 12.55 0.94 0.56
N HIS A 293 12.84 1.54 1.69
CA HIS A 293 11.83 1.97 2.65
C HIS A 293 11.35 3.39 2.33
N VAL A 294 10.04 3.57 2.35
CA VAL A 294 9.38 4.86 2.13
C VAL A 294 8.35 5.02 3.24
N LEU A 295 8.60 5.95 4.16
CA LEU A 295 7.79 6.12 5.35
C LEU A 295 7.35 7.58 5.51
N VAL A 296 6.15 7.78 6.02
CA VAL A 296 5.59 9.11 6.32
C VAL A 296 5.01 9.10 7.73
N ARG A 297 5.28 10.17 8.48
CA ARG A 297 4.71 10.40 9.81
C ARG A 297 4.58 11.91 10.03
N ASP A 298 3.36 12.40 10.07
CA ASP A 298 3.05 13.82 10.29
C ASP A 298 3.86 14.77 9.39
N LYS A 299 4.72 15.58 10.00
CA LYS A 299 5.58 16.56 9.33
C LYS A 299 6.84 15.96 8.69
N TYR A 300 7.06 14.67 8.86
CA TYR A 300 8.29 14.00 8.45
C TYR A 300 8.01 12.93 7.41
N ALA A 301 8.99 12.77 6.54
CA ALA A 301 9.04 11.71 5.54
C ALA A 301 10.45 11.09 5.50
N TYR A 302 10.54 9.87 5.07
CA TYR A 302 11.78 9.13 5.04
C TYR A 302 11.88 8.27 3.78
N ILE A 303 13.05 8.28 3.17
CA ILE A 303 13.47 7.31 2.17
C ILE A 303 14.79 6.71 2.59
N GLY A 304 14.94 5.40 2.52
CA GLY A 304 16.18 4.73 2.92
C GLY A 304 16.22 3.27 2.52
N GLY A 305 17.32 2.63 2.88
CA GLY A 305 17.55 1.21 2.68
C GLY A 305 18.91 0.77 3.21
N ILE A 306 19.09 -0.53 3.33
CA ILE A 306 20.38 -1.08 3.76
C ILE A 306 21.29 -1.25 2.55
N PRO A 307 22.41 -0.52 2.45
CA PRO A 307 23.34 -0.68 1.35
C PRO A 307 24.06 -2.03 1.47
N ILE A 308 24.13 -2.77 0.37
CA ILE A 308 24.96 -4.00 0.28
C ILE A 308 26.44 -3.62 0.47
N MET A 309 26.83 -2.50 -0.13
CA MET A 309 28.12 -1.84 0.10
C MET A 309 27.90 -0.34 0.09
N SER A 310 28.38 0.34 1.12
CA SER A 310 28.29 1.80 1.24
C SER A 310 29.29 2.54 0.34
N LYS A 311 30.35 1.84 -0.08
CA LYS A 311 31.42 2.40 -0.92
C LYS A 311 31.93 1.34 -1.90
N ILE A 312 32.14 1.76 -3.14
CA ILE A 312 32.69 0.92 -4.18
C ILE A 312 33.81 1.63 -4.93
N GLN A 313 34.88 0.89 -5.24
CA GLN A 313 35.93 1.34 -6.14
C GLN A 313 35.91 0.47 -7.40
N TYR A 314 35.87 1.08 -8.56
CA TYR A 314 35.89 0.39 -9.84
C TYR A 314 36.66 1.17 -10.88
N ALA A 315 37.02 0.49 -11.97
CA ALA A 315 37.66 1.11 -13.10
C ALA A 315 36.84 0.93 -14.37
N GLU A 316 36.76 2.00 -15.16
CA GLU A 316 36.20 1.94 -16.51
C GLU A 316 37.35 2.15 -17.51
N LEU A 317 37.31 1.39 -18.59
CA LEU A 317 38.25 1.53 -19.67
C LEU A 317 37.72 2.56 -20.66
N THR A 318 38.38 3.68 -20.78
CA THR A 318 38.04 4.70 -21.76
C THR A 318 38.96 4.60 -22.98
N PRO A 319 38.41 4.75 -24.21
CA PRO A 319 39.21 4.80 -25.41
C PRO A 319 40.22 5.95 -25.32
N GLY A 320 41.50 5.62 -25.46
CA GLY A 320 42.61 6.55 -25.59
C GLY A 320 42.96 6.81 -27.07
N PRO A 321 44.16 7.29 -27.35
CA PRO A 321 44.62 7.54 -28.70
C PRO A 321 44.73 6.25 -29.53
N SER A 322 44.61 6.38 -30.83
CA SER A 322 44.96 5.32 -31.78
C SER A 322 46.47 5.19 -31.92
N VAL A 323 46.96 4.05 -32.42
CA VAL A 323 48.41 3.80 -32.53
C VAL A 323 49.13 4.81 -33.42
N ASP A 324 48.49 5.38 -34.40
CA ASP A 324 49.04 6.36 -35.35
C ASP A 324 49.27 7.76 -34.76
N ILE A 325 48.59 8.11 -33.65
CA ILE A 325 48.75 9.38 -32.93
C ILE A 325 49.30 9.20 -31.51
N PHE A 326 49.78 7.99 -31.20
CA PHE A 326 50.30 7.67 -29.88
C PHE A 326 51.72 8.24 -29.66
N GLU A 327 51.88 9.03 -28.59
CA GLU A 327 53.23 9.53 -28.20
C GLU A 327 53.70 8.85 -26.90
N ARG A 328 52.88 8.87 -25.85
CA ARG A 328 53.23 8.27 -24.56
C ARG A 328 51.99 8.09 -23.68
N LEU A 329 51.91 6.96 -22.95
CA LEU A 329 50.95 6.72 -21.88
C LEU A 329 51.66 6.19 -20.65
N GLU A 330 51.26 6.66 -19.47
CA GLU A 330 51.75 6.10 -18.19
C GLU A 330 51.08 4.81 -17.79
N THR A 331 49.80 4.67 -18.13
CA THR A 331 49.00 3.49 -17.84
C THR A 331 48.01 3.21 -18.97
N GLY A 332 47.70 1.93 -19.20
CA GLY A 332 46.76 1.49 -20.21
C GLY A 332 47.21 0.19 -20.90
N TYR A 333 46.41 -0.29 -21.81
CA TYR A 333 46.74 -1.45 -22.64
C TYR A 333 46.25 -1.25 -24.06
N LEU A 334 46.96 -1.89 -24.99
CA LEU A 334 46.59 -1.89 -26.39
C LEU A 334 45.59 -3.01 -26.66
N LYS A 335 44.49 -2.65 -27.32
CA LYS A 335 43.53 -3.60 -27.89
C LYS A 335 43.23 -3.16 -29.32
N ASP A 336 43.50 -4.07 -30.25
CA ASP A 336 43.42 -3.81 -31.69
C ASP A 336 44.27 -2.58 -32.09
N GLU A 337 43.65 -1.55 -32.64
CA GLU A 337 44.34 -0.34 -33.14
C GLU A 337 44.30 0.84 -32.15
N ARG A 338 43.87 0.61 -30.90
CA ARG A 338 43.62 1.68 -29.93
C ARG A 338 44.12 1.34 -28.53
N PHE A 339 44.68 2.33 -27.87
CA PHE A 339 44.93 2.22 -26.45
C PHE A 339 43.68 2.44 -25.63
N TYR A 340 43.59 1.76 -24.48
CA TYR A 340 42.53 1.92 -23.48
C TYR A 340 43.17 2.32 -22.16
N ILE A 341 42.61 3.38 -21.57
CA ILE A 341 43.12 3.97 -20.33
C ILE A 341 42.14 3.66 -19.21
N PRO A 342 42.58 3.05 -18.12
CA PRO A 342 41.74 2.84 -16.96
C PRO A 342 41.46 4.17 -16.26
N ARG A 343 40.17 4.47 -16.05
CA ARG A 343 39.76 5.55 -15.16
C ARG A 343 39.19 4.90 -13.89
N TYR A 344 39.74 5.31 -12.75
CA TYR A 344 39.33 4.82 -11.45
C TYR A 344 38.26 5.72 -10.86
N PHE A 345 37.23 5.12 -10.34
CA PHE A 345 36.11 5.79 -9.69
C PHE A 345 35.95 5.25 -8.28
N ILE A 346 35.63 6.15 -7.36
CA ILE A 346 35.21 5.83 -6.01
C ILE A 346 33.85 6.45 -5.81
N ASN A 347 32.84 5.62 -5.66
CA ASN A 347 31.51 6.05 -5.32
C ASN A 347 31.19 5.62 -3.90
N ASP A 348 30.62 6.51 -3.11
CA ASP A 348 30.02 6.22 -1.82
C ASP A 348 28.61 6.75 -1.77
N ILE A 349 27.77 6.14 -0.89
CA ILE A 349 26.35 6.41 -0.84
C ILE A 349 26.04 7.84 -0.37
N ASP A 350 26.86 8.41 0.52
CA ASP A 350 26.69 9.76 1.05
C ASP A 350 26.82 10.78 -0.07
N ASN A 351 27.98 10.80 -0.77
CA ASN A 351 28.24 11.72 -1.87
C ASN A 351 27.25 11.57 -3.04
N LEU A 352 26.87 10.33 -3.36
CA LEU A 352 25.90 10.09 -4.42
C LEU A 352 24.51 10.60 -4.02
N THR A 353 24.12 10.43 -2.77
CA THR A 353 22.83 10.92 -2.27
C THR A 353 22.79 12.44 -2.26
N GLU A 354 23.84 13.12 -1.80
CA GLU A 354 23.94 14.58 -1.86
C GLU A 354 23.88 15.11 -3.31
N LYS A 355 24.58 14.48 -4.24
CA LYS A 355 24.51 14.81 -5.68
C LYS A 355 23.12 14.57 -6.25
N PHE A 356 22.46 13.48 -5.86
CA PHE A 356 21.08 13.21 -6.29
C PHE A 356 20.14 14.32 -5.81
N ILE A 357 20.21 14.68 -4.53
CA ILE A 357 19.36 15.71 -3.91
C ILE A 357 19.59 17.07 -4.59
N SER A 358 20.86 17.45 -4.86
CA SER A 358 21.19 18.72 -5.48
C SER A 358 20.70 18.85 -6.94
N ASN A 359 20.58 17.74 -7.64
CA ASN A 359 20.24 17.70 -9.06
C ASN A 359 18.78 17.31 -9.35
N HIS A 360 17.99 16.95 -8.33
CA HIS A 360 16.62 16.46 -8.53
C HIS A 360 15.61 17.31 -7.78
N ASN A 361 14.46 17.53 -8.41
CA ASN A 361 13.33 18.21 -7.78
C ASN A 361 12.65 17.25 -6.79
N LEU A 362 12.73 17.55 -5.50
CA LEU A 362 12.13 16.79 -4.42
C LEU A 362 10.63 17.11 -4.22
N ARG A 363 9.98 17.78 -5.18
CA ARG A 363 8.52 18.00 -5.21
C ARG A 363 7.96 18.63 -3.93
N GLY A 364 8.68 19.60 -3.36
CA GLY A 364 8.31 20.33 -2.15
C GLY A 364 8.83 19.72 -0.85
N PHE A 365 9.33 18.49 -0.84
CA PHE A 365 10.08 17.97 0.30
C PHE A 365 11.40 18.70 0.48
N SER A 366 11.79 18.97 1.72
CA SER A 366 13.09 19.57 2.05
C SER A 366 13.89 18.59 2.91
N VAL A 367 15.19 18.50 2.62
CA VAL A 367 16.09 17.61 3.37
C VAL A 367 16.33 18.18 4.77
N ILE A 368 16.14 17.35 5.79
CA ILE A 368 16.45 17.65 7.19
C ILE A 368 17.78 17.01 7.58
N LYS A 369 17.96 15.73 7.21
CA LYS A 369 19.14 14.95 7.60
C LYS A 369 19.41 13.82 6.60
N ILE A 370 20.67 13.49 6.40
CA ILE A 370 21.15 12.32 5.65
C ILE A 370 22.04 11.53 6.61
N GLY A 371 21.98 10.22 6.57
CA GLY A 371 22.90 9.37 7.33
C GLY A 371 22.33 8.01 7.71
N TYR A 372 23.05 7.35 8.59
CA TYR A 372 22.76 6.01 9.04
C TYR A 372 21.86 6.00 10.28
N ASP A 373 21.01 4.97 10.40
CA ASP A 373 20.23 4.61 11.58
C ASP A 373 19.48 5.80 12.19
N LEU A 374 18.78 6.57 11.34
CA LEU A 374 18.03 7.74 11.76
C LEU A 374 16.88 7.33 12.70
N PRO A 375 16.84 7.89 13.94
CA PRO A 375 15.97 7.36 15.00
C PRO A 375 14.48 7.66 14.80
N GLU A 376 14.16 8.67 13.98
CA GLU A 376 12.81 9.22 13.84
C GLU A 376 11.78 8.20 13.32
N PHE A 377 12.25 7.18 12.60
CA PHE A 377 11.40 6.12 12.02
C PHE A 377 11.74 4.70 12.48
N ARG A 378 12.58 4.56 13.52
CA ARG A 378 13.08 3.25 13.99
C ARG A 378 11.96 2.24 14.25
N ASP A 379 10.90 2.64 14.93
CA ASP A 379 9.78 1.77 15.28
C ASP A 379 9.02 1.26 14.04
N MET A 380 8.92 2.06 13.00
CA MET A 380 8.32 1.65 11.72
C MET A 380 9.26 0.72 10.94
N LEU A 381 10.56 1.03 10.92
CA LEU A 381 11.58 0.21 10.26
C LEU A 381 11.69 -1.18 10.90
N GLU A 382 11.59 -1.29 12.23
CA GLU A 382 11.58 -2.59 12.93
C GLU A 382 10.45 -3.51 12.44
N VAL A 383 9.28 -2.94 12.10
CA VAL A 383 8.16 -3.71 11.54
C VAL A 383 8.45 -4.12 10.09
N GLU A 384 9.01 -3.20 9.28
CA GLU A 384 9.36 -3.51 7.90
C GLU A 384 10.45 -4.58 7.82
N TYR A 385 11.48 -4.51 8.66
CA TYR A 385 12.53 -5.56 8.74
C TYR A 385 11.96 -6.91 9.15
N TRP A 386 11.02 -6.94 10.09
CA TRP A 386 10.34 -8.18 10.44
C TRP A 386 9.57 -8.77 9.24
N ARG A 387 8.88 -7.94 8.46
CA ARG A 387 8.18 -8.36 7.24
C ARG A 387 9.14 -8.94 6.19
N GLU A 388 10.26 -8.27 5.95
CA GLU A 388 11.30 -8.76 5.03
C GLU A 388 11.89 -10.09 5.50
N LYS A 389 12.18 -10.22 6.80
CA LYS A 389 12.67 -11.46 7.39
C LYS A 389 11.66 -12.61 7.26
N MET A 390 10.37 -12.32 7.44
CA MET A 390 9.31 -13.30 7.19
C MET A 390 9.29 -13.76 5.73
N LEU A 391 9.50 -12.83 4.79
CA LEU A 391 9.55 -13.15 3.36
C LEU A 391 10.73 -14.07 3.00
N LEU A 392 11.90 -13.88 3.64
CA LEU A 392 13.13 -14.65 3.37
C LEU A 392 13.17 -16.03 4.03
N ARG A 393 12.30 -16.31 5.01
CA ARG A 393 12.25 -17.59 5.73
C ARG A 393 11.40 -18.68 5.05
N ILE A 394 10.78 -18.35 3.93
CA ILE A 394 9.92 -19.22 3.13
C ILE A 394 10.74 -20.10 2.17
#